data_1b83c0b3624ebcf81d685a98f8f9f442
#
_entry.id   1b83c0b3624ebcf81d685a98f8f9f442
#
_cell.length_a   1.000
_cell.length_b   1.000
_cell.length_c   1.000
_cell.angle_alpha   90.00
_cell.angle_beta   90.00
_cell.angle_gamma   90.00
#
_symmetry.space_group_name_H-M   'P 1'
#
loop_
_entity.id
_entity.type
_entity.pdbx_description
1 polymer ?
#
loop_
_entity_poly.entity_id
_entity_poly.type
_entity_poly.pdbx_seq_one_letter_code
_entity_poly.pdbx_strand_id
1 'polypeptide(L)'
;MEPDTRYSLIGAVVLALTAAAIIAYLWLSSVGRNADYRFYTVFFERQSLEGLQVGGSVNMRGINVGRVEDYEIGHDNINRVRVTLRVARETPVRENTVATVSRNLLTGIARINLVTPGTPGPELEKIARGEKYPVIPEGTSTTDQITDAISRVAVTADVALQNANRILGPDNQKAFAELLVQLRDLTRGLNERLSTVDKVAVEIQASSAAFRKATVDIA
;
A
#
# COMPACT_ATOMS: atom_id res chain seq x y z
N MET A 1 -18.74 -57.73 -39.73
CA MET A 1 -17.71 -56.74 -40.04
C MET A 1 -17.99 -55.54 -39.14
N GLU A 2 -17.27 -55.45 -38.29
CA GLU A 2 -16.99 -55.08 -36.92
C GLU A 2 -17.20 -53.57 -36.68
N PRO A 3 -18.14 -53.18 -35.79
CA PRO A 3 -18.32 -51.77 -35.37
C PRO A 3 -17.26 -51.33 -34.37
N ASP A 4 -16.44 -52.26 -33.79
CA ASP A 4 -15.56 -51.98 -32.65
C ASP A 4 -14.37 -51.05 -32.98
N THR A 5 -13.92 -51.03 -34.22
CA THR A 5 -12.78 -50.18 -34.65
C THR A 5 -13.07 -48.69 -34.55
N ARG A 6 -14.33 -48.27 -34.72
CA ARG A 6 -14.72 -46.87 -34.65
C ARG A 6 -14.76 -46.30 -33.23
N TYR A 7 -15.14 -47.12 -32.28
CA TYR A 7 -15.15 -46.69 -30.85
C TYR A 7 -13.73 -46.58 -30.29
N SER A 8 -12.82 -47.41 -30.67
CA SER A 8 -11.39 -47.31 -30.31
C SER A 8 -10.77 -46.03 -30.90
N LEU A 9 -11.10 -45.65 -32.12
CA LEU A 9 -10.61 -44.42 -32.73
C LEU A 9 -11.17 -43.17 -32.06
N ILE A 10 -12.47 -43.18 -31.67
CA ILE A 10 -13.10 -42.10 -30.94
C ILE A 10 -12.44 -41.96 -29.54
N GLY A 11 -12.18 -43.07 -28.82
CA GLY A 11 -11.51 -43.09 -27.56
C GLY A 11 -10.09 -42.48 -27.65
N ALA A 12 -9.34 -42.88 -28.70
CA ALA A 12 -8.00 -42.33 -28.94
C ALA A 12 -8.01 -40.81 -29.20
N VAL A 13 -8.97 -40.32 -29.98
CA VAL A 13 -9.14 -38.86 -30.24
C VAL A 13 -9.50 -38.09 -28.97
N VAL A 14 -10.40 -38.60 -28.14
CA VAL A 14 -10.76 -37.97 -26.86
C VAL A 14 -9.55 -37.91 -25.93
N LEU A 15 -8.79 -39.01 -25.80
CA LEU A 15 -7.57 -39.02 -24.99
C LEU A 15 -6.52 -38.03 -25.50
N ALA A 16 -6.31 -37.96 -26.82
CA ALA A 16 -5.39 -36.98 -27.42
C ALA A 16 -5.79 -35.53 -27.15
N LEU A 17 -7.09 -35.21 -27.29
CA LEU A 17 -7.61 -33.89 -26.99
C LEU A 17 -7.49 -33.53 -25.50
N THR A 18 -7.75 -34.48 -24.61
CA THR A 18 -7.60 -34.28 -23.16
C THR A 18 -6.13 -34.05 -22.81
N ALA A 19 -5.21 -34.84 -23.35
CA ALA A 19 -3.78 -34.66 -23.16
C ALA A 19 -3.30 -33.30 -23.70
N ALA A 20 -3.75 -32.90 -24.89
CA ALA A 20 -3.45 -31.60 -25.48
C ALA A 20 -3.97 -30.45 -24.62
N ALA A 21 -5.19 -30.56 -24.06
CA ALA A 21 -5.76 -29.57 -23.16
C ALA A 21 -4.95 -29.44 -21.85
N ILE A 22 -4.51 -30.56 -21.28
CA ILE A 22 -3.65 -30.55 -20.08
C ILE A 22 -2.30 -29.89 -20.39
N ILE A 23 -1.67 -30.23 -21.51
CA ILE A 23 -0.39 -29.65 -21.92
C ILE A 23 -0.55 -28.15 -22.16
N ALA A 24 -1.61 -27.72 -22.84
CA ALA A 24 -1.91 -26.32 -23.08
C ALA A 24 -2.14 -25.56 -21.75
N TYR A 25 -2.87 -26.14 -20.81
CA TYR A 25 -3.06 -25.58 -19.47
C TYR A 25 -1.74 -25.43 -18.71
N LEU A 26 -0.90 -26.46 -18.67
CA LEU A 26 0.42 -26.42 -18.02
C LEU A 26 1.34 -25.39 -18.70
N TRP A 27 1.34 -25.31 -20.01
CA TRP A 27 2.11 -24.32 -20.77
C TRP A 27 1.65 -22.90 -20.45
N LEU A 28 0.33 -22.64 -20.50
CA LEU A 28 -0.25 -21.34 -20.18
C LEU A 28 0.02 -20.93 -18.73
N SER A 29 -0.04 -21.87 -17.80
CA SER A 29 0.27 -21.62 -16.38
C SER A 29 1.76 -21.35 -16.13
N SER A 30 2.64 -21.76 -17.03
CA SER A 30 4.10 -21.55 -16.93
C SER A 30 4.56 -20.24 -17.54
N VAL A 31 3.84 -19.67 -18.48
CA VAL A 31 4.19 -18.42 -19.21
C VAL A 31 4.29 -17.21 -18.25
N GLY A 32 3.56 -17.21 -17.13
CA GLY A 32 3.63 -16.14 -16.12
C GLY A 32 4.75 -16.30 -15.08
N ARG A 33 5.47 -17.42 -15.06
CA ARG A 33 6.49 -17.74 -14.04
C ARG A 33 7.92 -17.31 -14.38
N ASN A 34 8.19 -16.89 -15.59
CA ASN A 34 9.54 -16.54 -16.06
C ASN A 34 9.93 -15.06 -15.81
N ALA A 35 9.13 -14.30 -15.08
CA ALA A 35 9.62 -13.03 -14.55
C ALA A 35 10.67 -13.35 -13.47
N ASP A 36 11.90 -12.93 -13.69
CA ASP A 36 13.00 -13.06 -12.74
C ASP A 36 12.72 -12.11 -11.58
N TYR A 37 12.38 -12.66 -10.41
CA TYR A 37 12.03 -11.90 -9.23
C TYR A 37 13.12 -12.01 -8.18
N ARG A 38 13.32 -10.94 -7.42
CA ARG A 38 14.08 -10.95 -6.18
C ARG A 38 13.12 -10.80 -5.00
N PHE A 39 13.44 -11.47 -3.90
CA PHE A 39 12.69 -11.37 -2.67
C PHE A 39 13.39 -10.44 -1.69
N TYR A 40 12.58 -9.68 -0.97
CA TYR A 40 13.03 -8.77 0.08
C TYR A 40 12.15 -8.95 1.31
N THR A 41 12.72 -8.73 2.48
CA THR A 41 11.97 -8.67 3.75
C THR A 41 11.85 -7.23 4.19
N VAL A 42 10.69 -6.87 4.69
CA VAL A 42 10.44 -5.59 5.36
C VAL A 42 9.87 -5.88 6.74
N PHE A 43 10.37 -5.19 7.75
CA PHE A 43 9.80 -5.21 9.10
C PHE A 43 9.05 -3.91 9.34
N PHE A 44 7.75 -4.02 9.55
CA PHE A 44 6.89 -2.90 9.91
C PHE A 44 6.62 -2.95 11.42
N GLU A 45 6.91 -1.86 12.12
CA GLU A 45 6.70 -1.69 13.56
C GLU A 45 5.87 -0.44 13.87
N ARG A 46 5.94 0.57 13.03
CA ARG A 46 5.32 1.89 13.25
C ARG A 46 4.09 2.11 12.40
N GLN A 47 4.08 1.59 11.19
CA GLN A 47 2.99 1.80 10.24
C GLN A 47 1.94 0.71 10.36
N SER A 48 0.66 1.11 10.33
CA SER A 48 -0.46 0.17 10.22
C SER A 48 -0.49 -0.49 8.85
N LEU A 49 -0.59 -1.80 8.84
CA LEU A 49 -0.74 -2.61 7.62
C LEU A 49 -2.20 -2.89 7.26
N GLU A 50 -3.15 -2.17 7.87
CA GLU A 50 -4.57 -2.32 7.59
C GLU A 50 -4.86 -2.14 6.10
N GLY A 51 -5.59 -3.09 5.51
CA GLY A 51 -5.89 -3.14 4.08
C GLY A 51 -4.79 -3.72 3.20
N LEU A 52 -3.63 -4.12 3.77
CA LEU A 52 -2.60 -4.85 3.04
C LEU A 52 -3.02 -6.32 2.89
N GLN A 53 -2.88 -6.86 1.70
CA GLN A 53 -3.24 -8.23 1.36
C GLN A 53 -2.06 -8.95 0.71
N VAL A 54 -2.01 -10.27 0.84
CA VAL A 54 -1.13 -11.12 0.02
C VAL A 54 -1.51 -10.89 -1.45
N GLY A 55 -0.53 -10.74 -2.31
CA GLY A 55 -0.72 -10.31 -3.70
C GLY A 55 -0.89 -8.79 -3.87
N GLY A 56 -0.93 -8.01 -2.78
CA GLY A 56 -0.98 -6.56 -2.81
C GLY A 56 0.17 -5.95 -3.60
N SER A 57 -0.07 -4.82 -4.25
CA SER A 57 0.90 -4.18 -5.13
C SER A 57 2.09 -3.60 -4.38
N VAL A 58 3.29 -3.82 -4.91
CA VAL A 58 4.52 -3.11 -4.53
C VAL A 58 4.87 -2.15 -5.65
N ASN A 59 4.95 -0.87 -5.32
CA ASN A 59 5.19 0.20 -6.29
C ASN A 59 6.52 0.91 -6.00
N MET A 60 7.16 1.38 -7.04
CA MET A 60 8.28 2.31 -6.94
C MET A 60 7.99 3.51 -7.85
N ARG A 61 7.96 4.72 -7.29
CA ARG A 61 7.60 5.95 -8.03
C ARG A 61 6.26 5.86 -8.79
N GLY A 62 5.28 5.16 -8.23
CA GLY A 62 3.96 4.96 -8.84
C GLY A 62 3.87 3.79 -9.82
N ILE A 63 4.99 3.20 -10.24
CA ILE A 63 5.02 2.06 -11.17
C ILE A 63 4.95 0.78 -10.34
N ASN A 64 4.11 -0.18 -10.74
CA ASN A 64 4.04 -1.49 -10.12
C ASN A 64 5.31 -2.29 -10.48
N VAL A 65 6.09 -2.64 -9.46
CA VAL A 65 7.35 -3.37 -9.60
C VAL A 65 7.31 -4.75 -8.96
N GLY A 66 6.23 -5.09 -8.27
CA GLY A 66 6.13 -6.38 -7.58
C GLY A 66 4.85 -6.55 -6.81
N ARG A 67 4.85 -7.54 -5.92
CA ARG A 67 3.69 -7.88 -5.07
C ARG A 67 4.16 -8.32 -3.69
N VAL A 68 3.27 -8.19 -2.72
CA VAL A 68 3.40 -8.82 -1.40
C VAL A 68 3.27 -10.33 -1.58
N GLU A 69 4.28 -11.08 -1.16
CA GLU A 69 4.28 -12.55 -1.25
C GLU A 69 3.62 -13.15 -0.02
N ASP A 70 4.01 -12.67 1.16
CA ASP A 70 3.52 -13.17 2.44
C ASP A 70 3.74 -12.14 3.55
N TYR A 71 3.04 -12.29 4.69
CA TYR A 71 3.31 -11.54 5.90
C TYR A 71 3.07 -12.39 7.15
N GLU A 72 3.91 -12.20 8.16
CA GLU A 72 3.89 -12.91 9.43
C GLU A 72 4.02 -11.93 10.60
N ILE A 73 3.24 -12.13 11.65
CA ILE A 73 3.41 -11.40 12.92
C ILE A 73 4.58 -12.04 13.68
N GLY A 74 5.53 -11.21 14.11
CA GLY A 74 6.70 -11.70 14.84
C GLY A 74 6.32 -12.37 16.16
N HIS A 75 6.82 -13.58 16.38
CA HIS A 75 6.57 -14.31 17.64
C HIS A 75 7.29 -13.65 18.82
N ASP A 76 8.46 -13.06 18.58
CA ASP A 76 9.28 -12.40 19.61
C ASP A 76 8.81 -10.97 19.93
N ASN A 77 8.18 -10.32 18.94
CA ASN A 77 7.65 -8.97 19.08
C ASN A 77 6.35 -8.84 18.29
N ILE A 78 5.23 -8.82 19.01
CA ILE A 78 3.87 -8.75 18.45
C ILE A 78 3.65 -7.46 17.62
N ASN A 79 4.39 -6.39 17.94
CA ASN A 79 4.29 -5.13 17.21
C ASN A 79 5.09 -5.13 15.90
N ARG A 80 5.86 -6.19 15.64
CA ARG A 80 6.65 -6.33 14.42
C ARG A 80 5.97 -7.27 13.44
N VAL A 81 5.65 -6.79 12.26
CA VAL A 81 5.14 -7.61 11.16
C VAL A 81 6.23 -7.76 10.11
N ARG A 82 6.60 -9.00 9.82
CA ARG A 82 7.49 -9.36 8.73
C ARG A 82 6.66 -9.44 7.45
N VAL A 83 7.02 -8.69 6.44
CA VAL A 83 6.40 -8.74 5.11
C VAL A 83 7.44 -9.16 4.09
N THR A 84 7.15 -10.23 3.35
CA THR A 84 7.99 -10.69 2.24
C THR A 84 7.48 -10.10 0.94
N LEU A 85 8.35 -9.42 0.22
CA LEU A 85 8.06 -8.79 -1.06
C LEU A 85 8.71 -9.57 -2.19
N ARG A 86 7.99 -9.75 -3.27
CA ARG A 86 8.49 -10.25 -4.54
C ARG A 86 8.55 -9.10 -5.53
N VAL A 87 9.74 -8.71 -5.93
CA VAL A 87 10.01 -7.54 -6.76
C VAL A 87 10.72 -7.97 -8.04
N ALA A 88 10.36 -7.38 -9.19
CA ALA A 88 11.01 -7.67 -10.47
C ALA A 88 12.50 -7.35 -10.37
N ARG A 89 13.36 -8.24 -10.88
CA ARG A 89 14.82 -8.16 -10.77
C ARG A 89 15.40 -6.88 -11.36
N GLU A 90 14.74 -6.35 -12.37
CA GLU A 90 15.15 -5.11 -13.03
C GLU A 90 14.93 -3.85 -12.16
N THR A 91 14.19 -3.99 -11.05
CA THR A 91 13.90 -2.86 -10.16
C THR A 91 15.15 -2.48 -9.36
N PRO A 92 15.61 -1.22 -9.43
CA PRO A 92 16.83 -0.80 -8.76
C PRO A 92 16.58 -0.55 -7.26
N VAL A 93 16.50 -1.62 -6.47
CA VAL A 93 16.40 -1.51 -5.00
C VAL A 93 17.80 -1.24 -4.43
N ARG A 94 17.94 -0.12 -3.71
CA ARG A 94 19.21 0.38 -3.18
C ARG A 94 19.27 0.20 -1.66
N GLU A 95 20.49 0.25 -1.08
CA GLU A 95 20.66 0.15 0.39
C GLU A 95 19.92 1.24 1.16
N ASN A 96 19.73 2.42 0.56
CA ASN A 96 18.93 3.51 1.14
C ASN A 96 17.46 3.52 0.69
N THR A 97 16.98 2.47 0.03
CA THR A 97 15.55 2.32 -0.28
C THR A 97 14.81 1.97 1.01
N VAL A 98 13.70 2.63 1.24
CA VAL A 98 12.79 2.38 2.36
C VAL A 98 11.42 1.94 1.86
N ALA A 99 10.75 1.13 2.63
CA ALA A 99 9.39 0.69 2.34
C ALA A 99 8.38 1.49 3.18
N THR A 100 7.35 2.02 2.53
CA THR A 100 6.26 2.73 3.20
C THR A 100 4.93 2.12 2.80
N VAL A 101 3.95 2.16 3.70
CA VAL A 101 2.58 1.75 3.41
C VAL A 101 1.79 2.97 2.95
N SER A 102 1.10 2.82 1.84
CA SER A 102 0.16 3.82 1.33
C SER A 102 -1.20 3.18 1.15
N ARG A 103 -2.22 3.81 1.71
CA ARG A 103 -3.61 3.35 1.63
C ARG A 103 -4.40 4.26 0.70
N ASN A 104 -5.20 3.65 -0.15
CA ASN A 104 -6.21 4.38 -0.90
C ASN A 104 -7.40 4.65 0.03
N LEU A 105 -7.66 5.92 0.33
CA LEU A 105 -8.70 6.33 1.28
C LEU A 105 -10.12 5.96 0.82
N LEU A 106 -10.31 5.79 -0.49
CA LEU A 106 -11.62 5.47 -1.07
C LEU A 106 -11.95 3.99 -0.97
N THR A 107 -10.95 3.13 -1.24
CA THR A 107 -11.13 1.67 -1.32
C THR A 107 -10.64 0.94 -0.07
N GLY A 108 -9.89 1.61 0.81
CA GLY A 108 -9.23 1.01 1.97
C GLY A 108 -8.04 0.09 1.63
N ILE A 109 -7.76 -0.13 0.34
CA ILE A 109 -6.70 -1.04 -0.10
C ILE A 109 -5.34 -0.40 0.14
N ALA A 110 -4.48 -1.10 0.88
CA ALA A 110 -3.10 -0.69 1.09
C ALA A 110 -2.16 -1.30 0.04
N ARG A 111 -1.09 -0.58 -0.24
CA ARG A 111 0.02 -0.99 -1.09
C ARG A 111 1.34 -0.60 -0.45
N ILE A 112 2.41 -1.28 -0.83
CA ILE A 112 3.75 -0.91 -0.38
C ILE A 112 4.42 -0.04 -1.45
N ASN A 113 4.96 1.09 -1.02
CA ASN A 113 5.76 1.96 -1.89
C ASN A 113 7.22 1.88 -1.47
N LEU A 114 8.08 1.59 -2.44
CA LEU A 114 9.52 1.66 -2.31
C LEU A 114 9.99 3.07 -2.70
N VAL A 115 10.65 3.73 -1.77
CA VAL A 115 11.14 5.10 -1.93
C VAL A 115 12.63 5.11 -1.66
N THR A 116 13.42 5.69 -2.56
CA THR A 116 14.84 5.89 -2.38
C THR A 116 15.10 7.38 -2.14
N PRO A 117 15.30 7.81 -0.87
CA PRO A 117 15.54 9.22 -0.55
C PRO A 117 16.95 9.64 -0.97
N GLY A 118 17.09 10.89 -1.38
CA GLY A 118 18.38 11.50 -1.72
C GLY A 118 19.08 10.87 -2.91
N THR A 119 20.41 10.82 -2.85
CA THR A 119 21.24 10.19 -3.88
C THR A 119 21.15 8.66 -3.74
N PRO A 120 20.88 7.91 -4.82
CA PRO A 120 20.82 6.46 -4.77
C PRO A 120 22.14 5.84 -4.30
N GLY A 121 22.08 5.00 -3.29
CA GLY A 121 23.21 4.20 -2.82
C GLY A 121 23.52 2.99 -3.72
N PRO A 122 24.42 2.10 -3.31
CA PRO A 122 24.70 0.84 -3.98
C PRO A 122 23.46 -0.07 -3.95
N GLU A 123 23.46 -1.11 -4.78
CA GLU A 123 22.38 -2.10 -4.83
C GLU A 123 22.27 -2.87 -3.52
N LEU A 124 21.04 -3.11 -3.06
CA LEU A 124 20.79 -3.86 -1.82
C LEU A 124 20.95 -5.36 -2.08
N GLU A 125 22.12 -5.90 -1.75
CA GLU A 125 22.43 -7.33 -1.90
C GLU A 125 22.67 -8.03 -0.55
N LYS A 126 23.05 -7.26 0.49
CA LYS A 126 23.42 -7.81 1.79
C LYS A 126 22.23 -8.41 2.51
N ILE A 127 22.36 -9.67 2.87
CA ILE A 127 21.39 -10.40 3.70
C ILE A 127 21.84 -10.26 5.16
N ALA A 128 20.95 -9.77 6.03
CA ALA A 128 21.21 -9.68 7.47
C ALA A 128 21.32 -11.08 8.11
N ARG A 129 22.07 -11.19 9.21
CA ARG A 129 22.22 -12.47 9.92
C ARG A 129 20.84 -12.96 10.41
N GLY A 130 20.50 -14.20 10.05
CA GLY A 130 19.23 -14.83 10.43
C GLY A 130 18.07 -14.55 9.47
N GLU A 131 18.27 -13.74 8.43
CA GLU A 131 17.24 -13.46 7.42
C GLU A 131 17.49 -14.26 6.15
N LYS A 132 16.39 -14.61 5.47
CA LYS A 132 16.42 -15.35 4.21
C LYS A 132 16.67 -14.45 3.01
N TYR A 133 16.25 -13.20 3.10
CA TYR A 133 16.29 -12.21 2.03
C TYR A 133 16.88 -10.88 2.53
N PRO A 134 17.39 -10.02 1.64
CA PRO A 134 17.82 -8.69 2.01
C PRO A 134 16.68 -7.91 2.66
N VAL A 135 17.02 -7.11 3.68
CA VAL A 135 16.04 -6.36 4.46
C VAL A 135 15.97 -4.92 3.98
N ILE A 136 14.77 -4.50 3.58
CA ILE A 136 14.47 -3.11 3.29
C ILE A 136 13.95 -2.46 4.57
N PRO A 137 14.54 -1.35 5.06
CA PRO A 137 14.06 -0.69 6.26
C PRO A 137 12.69 -0.04 6.05
N GLU A 138 11.91 0.03 7.14
CA GLU A 138 10.66 0.78 7.18
C GLU A 138 10.94 2.28 7.06
N GLY A 139 10.26 2.94 6.14
CA GLY A 139 10.28 4.39 6.00
C GLY A 139 9.22 5.09 6.86
N THR A 140 9.15 6.42 6.77
CA THR A 140 8.05 7.19 7.35
C THR A 140 6.94 7.35 6.32
N SER A 141 5.69 7.03 6.68
CA SER A 141 4.56 7.24 5.78
C SER A 141 4.29 8.73 5.58
N THR A 142 3.67 9.09 4.46
CA THR A 142 3.23 10.48 4.22
C THR A 142 2.23 10.92 5.29
N THR A 143 1.40 10.01 5.78
CA THR A 143 0.44 10.28 6.86
C THR A 143 1.14 10.63 8.17
N ASP A 144 2.20 9.88 8.53
CA ASP A 144 3.00 10.17 9.74
C ASP A 144 3.69 11.53 9.62
N GLN A 145 4.26 11.84 8.45
CA GLN A 145 4.89 13.14 8.18
C GLN A 145 3.89 14.31 8.32
N ILE A 146 2.65 14.14 7.85
CA ILE A 146 1.60 15.14 8.00
C ILE A 146 1.21 15.28 9.47
N THR A 147 1.02 14.18 10.20
CA THR A 147 0.69 14.19 11.63
C THR A 147 1.81 14.86 12.44
N ASP A 148 3.07 14.55 12.13
CA ASP A 148 4.22 15.18 12.77
C ASP A 148 4.32 16.68 12.43
N ALA A 149 3.99 17.07 11.19
CA ALA A 149 3.95 18.48 10.79
C ALA A 149 2.85 19.24 11.54
N ILE A 150 1.65 18.66 11.64
CA ILE A 150 0.53 19.24 12.41
C ILE A 150 0.92 19.37 13.88
N SER A 151 1.53 18.33 14.47
CA SER A 151 1.98 18.36 15.86
C SER A 151 3.03 19.44 16.10
N ARG A 152 4.00 19.59 15.18
CA ARG A 152 4.99 20.68 15.26
C ARG A 152 4.35 22.06 15.13
N VAL A 153 3.37 22.24 14.26
CA VAL A 153 2.63 23.50 14.13
C VAL A 153 1.86 23.79 15.42
N ALA A 154 1.20 22.78 16.01
CA ALA A 154 0.48 22.94 17.28
C ALA A 154 1.41 23.34 18.42
N VAL A 155 2.56 22.68 18.59
CA VAL A 155 3.57 23.03 19.61
C VAL A 155 4.14 24.42 19.36
N THR A 156 4.44 24.76 18.11
CA THR A 156 4.96 26.10 17.78
C THR A 156 3.93 27.19 18.03
N ALA A 157 2.66 26.91 17.75
CA ALA A 157 1.55 27.82 18.04
C ALA A 157 1.39 28.02 19.56
N ASP A 158 1.50 26.95 20.35
CA ASP A 158 1.44 27.03 21.82
C ASP A 158 2.58 27.89 22.40
N VAL A 159 3.81 27.65 21.93
CA VAL A 159 4.98 28.46 22.31
C VAL A 159 4.80 29.92 21.88
N ALA A 160 4.29 30.17 20.67
CA ALA A 160 4.00 31.54 20.20
C ALA A 160 2.93 32.21 21.06
N LEU A 161 1.88 31.48 21.46
CA LEU A 161 0.84 31.95 22.37
C LEU A 161 1.40 32.30 23.76
N GLN A 162 2.26 31.46 24.30
CA GLN A 162 2.92 31.70 25.60
C GLN A 162 3.82 32.95 25.53
N ASN A 163 4.60 33.10 24.46
CA ASN A 163 5.46 34.26 24.27
C ASN A 163 4.65 35.53 24.02
N ALA A 164 3.53 35.45 23.29
CA ALA A 164 2.64 36.54 23.05
C ALA A 164 1.96 37.05 24.35
N ASN A 165 1.52 36.14 25.22
CA ASN A 165 1.01 36.51 26.55
C ASN A 165 2.04 37.23 27.41
N ARG A 166 3.33 37.07 27.16
CA ARG A 166 4.42 37.79 27.84
C ARG A 166 4.65 39.20 27.29
N ILE A 167 4.35 39.40 26.04
CA ILE A 167 4.72 40.64 25.30
C ILE A 167 3.54 41.58 25.13
N LEU A 168 2.30 41.07 25.23
CA LEU A 168 1.14 41.84 24.83
C LEU A 168 0.55 42.65 25.97
N GLY A 169 0.72 43.97 25.85
CA GLY A 169 -0.15 44.94 26.52
C GLY A 169 -1.58 44.90 25.94
N PRO A 170 -2.53 45.57 26.63
CA PRO A 170 -3.97 45.49 26.32
C PRO A 170 -4.36 45.85 24.88
N ASP A 171 -3.57 46.66 24.18
CA ASP A 171 -3.86 47.05 22.79
C ASP A 171 -3.51 46.00 21.77
N ASN A 172 -2.58 45.11 22.06
CA ASN A 172 -2.20 43.99 21.19
C ASN A 172 -3.09 42.76 21.40
N GLN A 173 -3.84 42.72 22.52
CA GLN A 173 -4.76 41.57 22.79
C GLN A 173 -5.88 41.48 21.75
N LYS A 174 -6.33 42.59 21.17
CA LYS A 174 -7.37 42.57 20.14
C LYS A 174 -6.88 41.98 18.83
N ALA A 175 -5.69 42.37 18.35
CA ALA A 175 -5.13 41.84 17.13
C ALA A 175 -4.82 40.33 17.27
N PHE A 176 -4.45 39.89 18.48
CA PHE A 176 -4.21 38.51 18.78
C PHE A 176 -5.50 37.69 18.86
N ALA A 177 -6.57 38.25 19.42
CA ALA A 177 -7.88 37.61 19.40
C ALA A 177 -8.41 37.40 17.97
N GLU A 178 -8.17 38.35 17.07
CA GLU A 178 -8.51 38.23 15.66
C GLU A 178 -7.71 37.12 14.97
N LEU A 179 -6.43 36.99 15.26
CA LEU A 179 -5.59 35.89 14.71
C LEU A 179 -6.06 34.52 15.20
N LEU A 180 -6.44 34.40 16.47
CA LEU A 180 -7.02 33.18 17.03
C LEU A 180 -8.35 32.82 16.37
N VAL A 181 -9.20 33.79 16.10
CA VAL A 181 -10.45 33.57 15.37
C VAL A 181 -10.16 33.06 13.96
N GLN A 182 -9.22 33.67 13.25
CA GLN A 182 -8.85 33.23 11.89
C GLN A 182 -8.25 31.81 11.89
N LEU A 183 -7.39 31.47 12.86
CA LEU A 183 -6.83 30.11 13.03
C LEU A 183 -7.93 29.08 13.33
N ARG A 184 -8.89 29.46 14.18
CA ARG A 184 -10.06 28.62 14.48
C ARG A 184 -10.93 28.39 13.24
N ASP A 185 -11.16 29.44 12.45
CA ASP A 185 -11.97 29.36 11.24
C ASP A 185 -11.27 28.52 10.15
N LEU A 186 -9.94 28.65 10.05
CA LEU A 186 -9.14 27.79 9.16
C LEU A 186 -9.22 26.30 9.58
N THR A 187 -9.08 26.03 10.88
CA THR A 187 -9.18 24.67 11.42
C THR A 187 -10.58 24.08 11.20
N ARG A 188 -11.62 24.91 11.40
CA ARG A 188 -13.01 24.50 11.12
C ARG A 188 -13.22 24.23 9.64
N GLY A 189 -12.75 25.08 8.75
CA GLY A 189 -12.85 24.91 7.31
C GLY A 189 -12.11 23.66 6.79
N LEU A 190 -10.96 23.32 7.38
CA LEU A 190 -10.24 22.08 7.10
C LEU A 190 -11.05 20.85 7.56
N ASN A 191 -11.61 20.89 8.76
CA ASN A 191 -12.39 19.80 9.31
C ASN A 191 -13.71 19.57 8.52
N GLU A 192 -14.35 20.65 8.08
CA GLU A 192 -15.54 20.58 7.21
C GLU A 192 -15.21 19.99 5.85
N ARG A 193 -14.06 20.32 5.26
CA ARG A 193 -13.59 19.72 4.00
C ARG A 193 -13.23 18.24 4.15
N LEU A 194 -12.61 17.85 5.27
CA LEU A 194 -12.36 16.45 5.59
C LEU A 194 -13.67 15.69 5.77
N SER A 195 -14.64 16.24 6.51
CA SER A 195 -15.95 15.62 6.67
C SER A 195 -16.74 15.53 5.35
N THR A 196 -16.51 16.43 4.40
CA THR A 196 -17.11 16.38 3.07
C THR A 196 -16.47 15.26 2.23
N VAL A 197 -15.16 15.06 2.33
CA VAL A 197 -14.46 13.95 1.69
C VAL A 197 -14.97 12.61 2.21
N ASP A 198 -15.17 12.47 3.53
CA ASP A 198 -15.76 11.28 4.13
C ASP A 198 -17.18 11.02 3.64
N LYS A 199 -18.02 12.05 3.53
CA LYS A 199 -19.38 11.94 2.99
C LYS A 199 -19.39 11.51 1.52
N VAL A 200 -18.52 12.12 0.70
CA VAL A 200 -18.38 11.75 -0.72
C VAL A 200 -17.86 10.30 -0.84
N ALA A 201 -16.93 9.86 0.01
CA ALA A 201 -16.45 8.48 0.02
C ALA A 201 -17.59 7.49 0.34
N VAL A 202 -18.42 7.80 1.33
CA VAL A 202 -19.61 6.98 1.68
C VAL A 202 -20.63 6.96 0.53
N GLU A 203 -20.85 8.08 -0.12
CA GLU A 203 -21.81 8.21 -1.22
C GLU A 203 -21.36 7.46 -2.49
N ILE A 204 -20.04 7.46 -2.78
CA ILE A 204 -19.45 6.66 -3.85
C ILE A 204 -19.54 5.16 -3.51
N GLN A 205 -19.33 4.75 -2.26
CA GLN A 205 -19.52 3.36 -1.84
C GLN A 205 -20.98 2.92 -1.99
N ALA A 206 -21.94 3.75 -1.59
CA ALA A 206 -23.36 3.47 -1.75
C ALA A 206 -23.76 3.37 -3.24
N SER A 207 -23.27 4.28 -4.06
CA SER A 207 -23.49 4.28 -5.51
C SER A 207 -22.88 3.05 -6.19
N SER A 208 -21.67 2.65 -5.77
CA SER A 208 -21.00 1.45 -6.29
C SER A 208 -21.71 0.16 -5.89
N ALA A 209 -22.30 0.11 -4.69
CA ALA A 209 -23.13 -1.01 -4.22
C ALA A 209 -24.45 -1.08 -5.00
N ALA A 210 -25.10 0.07 -5.25
CA ALA A 210 -26.32 0.16 -6.04
C ALA A 210 -26.08 -0.28 -7.50
N PHE A 211 -24.95 0.14 -8.09
CA PHE A 211 -24.56 -0.25 -9.45
C PHE A 211 -24.32 -1.75 -9.56
N ARG A 212 -23.62 -2.35 -8.59
CA ARG A 212 -23.44 -3.82 -8.55
C ARG A 212 -24.77 -4.57 -8.43
N LYS A 213 -25.70 -4.06 -7.63
CA LYS A 213 -27.02 -4.67 -7.49
C LYS A 213 -27.82 -4.60 -8.79
N ALA A 214 -27.78 -3.45 -9.47
CA ALA A 214 -28.44 -3.24 -10.75
C ALA A 214 -27.86 -4.10 -11.88
N THR A 215 -26.57 -4.43 -11.85
CA THR A 215 -25.93 -5.31 -12.86
C THR A 215 -26.20 -6.80 -12.61
N VAL A 216 -26.50 -7.19 -11.36
CA VAL A 216 -26.87 -8.59 -11.04
C VAL A 216 -28.34 -8.86 -11.39
N ASP A 217 -29.20 -7.85 -11.34
CA ASP A 217 -30.63 -8.01 -11.66
C ASP A 217 -30.92 -7.99 -13.19
N ILE A 218 -29.90 -7.79 -14.04
CA ILE A 218 -30.02 -7.74 -15.51
C ILE A 218 -29.41 -9.00 -16.19
N ALA A 219 -28.76 -9.89 -15.43
CA ALA A 219 -28.19 -11.15 -15.90
C ALA A 219 -29.07 -12.35 -15.51
#